data_981c8f6b7f654b556261f5de76e0c978
#
_entry.id   981c8f6b7f654b556261f5de76e0c978
#
_cell.length_a   1.000
_cell.length_b   1.000
_cell.length_c   1.000
_cell.angle_alpha   90.00
_cell.angle_beta   90.00
_cell.angle_gamma   90.00
#
_symmetry.space_group_name_H-M   'P 1'
#
loop_
_entity.id
_entity.type
_entity.pdbx_description
1 polymer ?
#
loop_
_entity_poly.entity_id
_entity_poly.type
_entity_poly.pdbx_seq_one_letter_code
_entity_poly.pdbx_strand_id
1 'polypeptide(L)'
;MKKILLACGLTAAVMTMTSCGGSSSQAGSADDSLSNAIGEFNGAQLCMQYNQLPDETKAKFDKKQMLEGIRSVLTVDTTRSSYMTGVQIGLQLWQQLYQMESLGVKIDAKKVLAAYEKAFMADSVADMSAIAANHQALMGKAQERMMAARDSIARAEEEAKKNSPEAKKNVAEGAAYIKKQKAADPSIVIEKDGLAYKVIKQGTGATAGPNSRVKVKYSGKLVNGTEFDSNDAATFPVRGVIPGFSEALQKMNKGSHYIIYIPGDLAYGPNGTPDGSIPPMATLIFDVEVLDIEDGAAAPTVKVEPQTATVRN
;
A
#
# COMPACT_ATOMS: atom_id res chain seq x y z
N MET A 1 3.65 11.06 21.85
CA MET A 1 2.21 10.76 21.76
C MET A 1 1.97 10.24 20.36
N LYS A 2 1.77 8.92 20.23
CA LYS A 2 1.54 8.23 18.95
C LYS A 2 0.15 8.57 18.44
N LYS A 3 0.03 9.49 17.49
CA LYS A 3 -1.21 9.69 16.71
C LYS A 3 -1.26 8.57 15.69
N ILE A 4 -1.96 7.49 16.00
CA ILE A 4 -2.24 6.41 15.06
C ILE A 4 -3.19 6.96 14.01
N LEU A 5 -2.83 6.83 12.74
CA LEU A 5 -3.69 7.06 11.60
C LEU A 5 -4.93 6.15 11.72
N LEU A 6 -6.04 6.71 12.15
CA LEU A 6 -7.33 6.08 12.01
C LEU A 6 -7.84 6.42 10.60
N ALA A 7 -7.45 5.63 9.60
CA ALA A 7 -8.18 5.57 8.37
C ALA A 7 -9.51 4.89 8.68
N CYS A 8 -10.48 5.66 9.17
CA CYS A 8 -11.83 5.20 9.38
C CYS A 8 -12.48 4.94 8.04
N GLY A 9 -12.51 3.68 7.62
CA GLY A 9 -13.35 3.19 6.54
C GLY A 9 -14.84 3.18 6.88
N LEU A 10 -15.33 4.22 7.57
CA LEU A 10 -16.76 4.49 7.72
C LEU A 10 -17.22 5.24 6.46
N THR A 11 -17.22 4.53 5.32
CA THR A 11 -17.87 5.01 4.11
C THR A 11 -19.37 4.88 4.30
N ALA A 12 -20.06 6.00 4.49
CA ALA A 12 -21.50 6.05 4.28
C ALA A 12 -21.74 5.69 2.81
N ALA A 13 -22.22 4.47 2.55
CA ALA A 13 -22.72 4.09 1.23
C ALA A 13 -24.00 4.91 0.98
N VAL A 14 -23.84 6.07 0.36
CA VAL A 14 -24.98 6.82 -0.18
C VAL A 14 -25.49 6.00 -1.36
N MET A 15 -26.53 5.19 -1.12
CA MET A 15 -27.32 4.64 -2.22
C MET A 15 -28.02 5.81 -2.91
N THR A 16 -27.57 6.16 -4.09
CA THR A 16 -28.32 7.00 -5.02
C THR A 16 -29.56 6.23 -5.44
N MET A 17 -30.69 6.51 -4.78
CA MET A 17 -31.99 6.11 -5.29
C MET A 17 -32.29 6.96 -6.52
N THR A 18 -32.17 6.34 -7.70
CA THR A 18 -32.75 6.87 -8.94
C THR A 18 -34.26 6.92 -8.76
N SER A 19 -34.78 8.10 -8.50
CA SER A 19 -36.20 8.39 -8.48
C SER A 19 -36.73 8.31 -9.91
N CYS A 20 -37.54 7.27 -10.21
CA CYS A 20 -38.47 7.29 -11.34
C CYS A 20 -39.59 8.27 -11.03
N GLY A 21 -39.80 9.19 -11.98
CA GLY A 21 -40.77 10.26 -11.85
C GLY A 21 -42.24 9.79 -11.75
N GLY A 22 -42.97 10.54 -10.95
CA GLY A 22 -44.41 10.52 -10.85
C GLY A 22 -44.83 11.86 -10.25
N SER A 23 -45.37 12.74 -11.12
CA SER A 23 -45.94 14.00 -10.74
C SER A 23 -47.21 13.81 -9.91
N SER A 24 -47.24 14.36 -8.68
CA SER A 24 -48.48 14.88 -8.07
C SER A 24 -48.12 15.89 -6.99
N SER A 25 -48.53 17.10 -7.25
CA SER A 25 -48.58 18.23 -6.33
C SER A 25 -49.47 17.92 -5.13
N GLN A 26 -48.90 17.67 -3.99
CA GLN A 26 -49.53 17.89 -2.69
C GLN A 26 -48.40 18.31 -1.72
N ALA A 27 -48.54 19.57 -1.21
CA ALA A 27 -47.82 19.98 -0.02
C ALA A 27 -48.34 19.14 1.15
N GLY A 28 -47.84 17.91 1.30
CA GLY A 28 -48.14 16.99 2.36
C GLY A 28 -47.06 17.06 3.43
N SER A 29 -47.47 16.94 4.69
CA SER A 29 -46.61 16.65 5.85
C SER A 29 -45.55 15.63 5.48
N ALA A 30 -44.31 15.83 5.96
CA ALA A 30 -43.22 14.87 5.80
C ALA A 30 -43.76 13.47 6.13
N ASP A 31 -43.43 12.47 5.28
CA ASP A 31 -43.79 11.08 5.56
C ASP A 31 -42.98 10.62 6.79
N ASP A 32 -43.63 10.67 7.96
CA ASP A 32 -43.00 10.33 9.24
C ASP A 32 -42.53 8.87 9.25
N SER A 33 -43.26 7.98 8.58
CA SER A 33 -42.88 6.56 8.47
C SER A 33 -41.58 6.38 7.66
N LEU A 34 -41.44 7.09 6.56
CA LEU A 34 -40.23 7.07 5.71
C LEU A 34 -39.08 7.72 6.44
N SER A 35 -39.31 8.84 7.11
CA SER A 35 -38.29 9.56 7.90
C SER A 35 -37.73 8.68 9.02
N ASN A 36 -38.61 7.99 9.75
CA ASN A 36 -38.21 7.03 10.79
C ASN A 36 -37.44 5.85 10.22
N ALA A 37 -37.90 5.26 9.13
CA ALA A 37 -37.25 4.12 8.50
C ALA A 37 -35.85 4.46 7.97
N ILE A 38 -35.64 5.65 7.40
CA ILE A 38 -34.32 6.15 7.00
C ILE A 38 -33.41 6.29 8.22
N GLY A 39 -33.90 6.89 9.30
CA GLY A 39 -33.13 7.09 10.54
C GLY A 39 -32.73 5.77 11.18
N GLU A 40 -33.68 4.84 11.33
CA GLU A 40 -33.44 3.51 11.91
C GLU A 40 -32.45 2.69 11.06
N PHE A 41 -32.62 2.67 9.75
CA PHE A 41 -31.73 1.91 8.86
C PHE A 41 -30.28 2.42 8.93
N ASN A 42 -30.08 3.73 8.76
CA ASN A 42 -28.74 4.30 8.79
C ASN A 42 -28.11 4.19 10.19
N GLY A 43 -28.88 4.39 11.26
CA GLY A 43 -28.43 4.23 12.62
C GLY A 43 -28.03 2.79 12.95
N ALA A 44 -28.80 1.80 12.49
CA ALA A 44 -28.49 0.39 12.65
C ALA A 44 -27.23 0.00 11.86
N GLN A 45 -27.09 0.49 10.64
CA GLN A 45 -25.89 0.25 9.82
C GLN A 45 -24.63 0.82 10.47
N LEU A 46 -24.70 2.06 10.99
CA LEU A 46 -23.60 2.68 11.73
C LEU A 46 -23.26 1.90 12.99
N CYS A 47 -24.27 1.39 13.71
CA CYS A 47 -24.08 0.56 14.90
C CYS A 47 -23.37 -0.75 14.56
N MET A 48 -23.76 -1.43 13.48
CA MET A 48 -23.09 -2.65 13.02
C MET A 48 -21.63 -2.38 12.67
N GLN A 49 -21.34 -1.34 11.90
CA GLN A 49 -19.97 -0.95 11.55
C GLN A 49 -19.14 -0.63 12.81
N TYR A 50 -19.69 0.12 13.76
CA TYR A 50 -19.02 0.40 15.03
C TYR A 50 -18.71 -0.89 15.81
N ASN A 51 -19.62 -1.84 15.85
CA ASN A 51 -19.42 -3.09 16.58
C ASN A 51 -18.36 -4.00 15.97
N GLN A 52 -18.08 -3.86 14.68
CA GLN A 52 -17.02 -4.59 13.97
C GLN A 52 -15.63 -3.97 14.17
N LEU A 53 -15.54 -2.76 14.74
CA LEU A 53 -14.23 -2.14 14.99
C LEU A 53 -13.48 -2.89 16.10
N PRO A 54 -12.14 -2.96 16.03
CA PRO A 54 -11.30 -3.44 17.14
C PRO A 54 -11.53 -2.62 18.40
N ASP A 55 -11.40 -3.22 19.59
CA ASP A 55 -11.66 -2.56 20.87
C ASP A 55 -10.77 -1.33 21.11
N GLU A 56 -9.51 -1.37 20.67
CA GLU A 56 -8.61 -0.21 20.72
C GLU A 56 -9.12 0.97 19.88
N THR A 57 -9.83 0.69 18.81
CA THR A 57 -10.44 1.69 17.93
C THR A 57 -11.71 2.24 18.57
N LYS A 58 -12.58 1.35 19.10
CA LYS A 58 -13.80 1.75 19.84
C LYS A 58 -13.52 2.68 21.00
N ALA A 59 -12.42 2.44 21.74
CA ALA A 59 -12.02 3.28 22.88
C ALA A 59 -11.70 4.73 22.49
N LYS A 60 -11.43 5.00 21.21
CA LYS A 60 -11.13 6.34 20.68
C LYS A 60 -12.35 7.04 20.09
N PHE A 61 -13.48 6.33 19.97
CA PHE A 61 -14.72 6.84 19.40
C PHE A 61 -15.67 7.34 20.51
N ASP A 62 -16.04 8.60 20.47
CA ASP A 62 -17.11 9.16 21.27
C ASP A 62 -18.40 9.20 20.43
N LYS A 63 -19.32 8.26 20.73
CA LYS A 63 -20.63 8.19 20.06
C LYS A 63 -21.45 9.46 20.21
N LYS A 64 -21.31 10.18 21.34
CA LYS A 64 -22.05 11.43 21.60
C LYS A 64 -21.55 12.54 20.69
N GLN A 65 -20.23 12.71 20.59
CA GLN A 65 -19.63 13.68 19.66
C GLN A 65 -19.99 13.38 18.20
N MET A 66 -20.03 12.10 17.83
CA MET A 66 -20.45 11.70 16.48
C MET A 66 -21.91 12.08 16.23
N LEU A 67 -22.82 11.81 17.17
CA LEU A 67 -24.22 12.19 17.05
C LEU A 67 -24.42 13.71 17.05
N GLU A 68 -23.62 14.46 17.79
CA GLU A 68 -23.62 15.94 17.74
C GLU A 68 -23.24 16.45 16.35
N GLY A 69 -22.20 15.86 15.72
CA GLY A 69 -21.82 16.18 14.34
C GLY A 69 -22.93 15.88 13.34
N ILE A 70 -23.57 14.72 13.43
CA ILE A 70 -24.72 14.34 12.57
C ILE A 70 -25.88 15.32 12.80
N ARG A 71 -26.21 15.62 14.03
CA ARG A 71 -27.30 16.56 14.39
C ARG A 71 -27.04 17.95 13.82
N SER A 72 -25.82 18.47 13.97
CA SER A 72 -25.46 19.82 13.50
C SER A 72 -25.69 20.01 12.01
N VAL A 73 -25.64 18.95 11.22
CA VAL A 73 -25.90 19.00 9.77
C VAL A 73 -27.37 18.73 9.43
N LEU A 74 -28.00 17.73 10.06
CA LEU A 74 -29.38 17.35 9.77
C LEU A 74 -30.42 18.36 10.24
N THR A 75 -30.10 19.20 11.22
CA THR A 75 -31.01 20.24 11.74
C THR A 75 -30.77 21.63 11.16
N VAL A 76 -29.88 21.74 10.17
CA VAL A 76 -29.61 23.01 9.49
C VAL A 76 -30.81 23.37 8.63
N ASP A 77 -31.22 24.65 8.69
CA ASP A 77 -32.23 25.21 7.80
C ASP A 77 -31.72 25.19 6.36
N THR A 78 -32.29 24.28 5.54
CA THR A 78 -31.91 24.04 4.15
C THR A 78 -32.26 25.21 3.22
N THR A 79 -33.07 26.18 3.67
CA THR A 79 -33.33 27.42 2.91
C THR A 79 -32.09 28.32 2.81
N ARG A 80 -31.08 28.07 3.64
CA ARG A 80 -29.79 28.80 3.66
C ARG A 80 -28.76 28.11 2.74
N SER A 81 -28.99 28.11 1.43
CA SER A 81 -28.12 27.44 0.45
C SER A 81 -26.65 27.86 0.54
N SER A 82 -26.39 29.15 0.76
CA SER A 82 -25.02 29.68 0.94
C SER A 82 -24.32 29.12 2.19
N TYR A 83 -25.06 28.88 3.26
CA TYR A 83 -24.53 28.25 4.46
C TYR A 83 -24.12 26.81 4.21
N MET A 84 -24.95 26.02 3.52
CA MET A 84 -24.64 24.63 3.16
C MET A 84 -23.42 24.53 2.24
N THR A 85 -23.30 25.46 1.28
CA THR A 85 -22.12 25.57 0.44
C THR A 85 -20.86 25.83 1.28
N GLY A 86 -20.97 26.74 2.26
CA GLY A 86 -19.88 27.04 3.20
C GLY A 86 -19.48 25.82 4.05
N VAL A 87 -20.45 25.04 4.53
CA VAL A 87 -20.18 23.78 5.26
C VAL A 87 -19.41 22.78 4.39
N GLN A 88 -19.82 22.59 3.13
CA GLN A 88 -19.12 21.68 2.21
C GLN A 88 -17.66 22.12 1.96
N ILE A 89 -17.45 23.40 1.68
CA ILE A 89 -16.10 23.97 1.49
C ILE A 89 -15.27 23.80 2.75
N GLY A 90 -15.86 24.08 3.92
CA GLY A 90 -15.19 23.92 5.23
C GLY A 90 -14.77 22.49 5.50
N LEU A 91 -15.62 21.50 5.20
CA LEU A 91 -15.30 20.08 5.35
C LEU A 91 -14.17 19.62 4.43
N GLN A 92 -14.18 20.06 3.16
CA GLN A 92 -13.10 19.76 2.22
C GLN A 92 -11.76 20.34 2.69
N LEU A 93 -11.77 21.60 3.11
CA LEU A 93 -10.59 22.27 3.63
C LEU A 93 -10.08 21.56 4.90
N TRP A 94 -10.98 21.23 5.82
CA TRP A 94 -10.64 20.51 7.05
C TRP A 94 -9.99 19.15 6.74
N GLN A 95 -10.53 18.37 5.80
CA GLN A 95 -9.94 17.08 5.38
C GLN A 95 -8.51 17.26 4.84
N GLN A 96 -8.30 18.29 4.00
CA GLN A 96 -6.98 18.61 3.46
C GLN A 96 -5.99 18.95 4.60
N LEU A 97 -6.38 19.84 5.51
CA LEU A 97 -5.54 20.26 6.63
C LEU A 97 -5.24 19.07 7.56
N TYR A 98 -6.24 18.24 7.85
CA TYR A 98 -6.09 17.06 8.69
C TYR A 98 -5.08 16.04 8.09
N GLN A 99 -5.14 15.80 6.77
CA GLN A 99 -4.15 14.95 6.11
C GLN A 99 -2.72 15.51 6.24
N MET A 100 -2.56 16.81 6.06
CA MET A 100 -1.26 17.46 6.21
C MET A 100 -0.72 17.36 7.64
N GLU A 101 -1.58 17.60 8.64
CA GLU A 101 -1.21 17.46 10.06
C GLU A 101 -0.87 16.03 10.45
N SER A 102 -1.61 15.04 9.94
CA SER A 102 -1.34 13.62 10.20
C SER A 102 0.04 13.18 9.72
N LEU A 103 0.56 13.85 8.72
CA LEU A 103 1.91 13.65 8.14
C LEU A 103 2.95 14.64 8.71
N GLY A 104 2.64 15.30 9.83
CA GLY A 104 3.61 16.13 10.57
C GLY A 104 3.76 17.57 10.07
N VAL A 105 2.95 18.01 9.11
CA VAL A 105 2.91 19.44 8.73
C VAL A 105 2.06 20.21 9.74
N LYS A 106 2.68 21.11 10.48
CA LYS A 106 1.96 21.94 11.48
C LYS A 106 1.19 23.04 10.77
N ILE A 107 -0.14 23.02 10.90
CA ILE A 107 -1.04 24.02 10.33
C ILE A 107 -1.87 24.64 11.47
N ASP A 108 -2.04 25.95 11.41
CA ASP A 108 -2.93 26.69 12.32
C ASP A 108 -4.23 26.99 11.58
N ALA A 109 -5.26 26.20 11.86
CA ALA A 109 -6.57 26.35 11.22
C ALA A 109 -7.20 27.74 11.45
N LYS A 110 -6.89 28.43 12.56
CA LYS A 110 -7.38 29.81 12.81
C LYS A 110 -6.75 30.79 11.84
N LYS A 111 -5.45 30.63 11.55
CA LYS A 111 -4.76 31.47 10.55
C LYS A 111 -5.27 31.21 9.14
N VAL A 112 -5.56 29.92 8.82
CA VAL A 112 -6.17 29.57 7.52
C VAL A 112 -7.52 30.24 7.40
N LEU A 113 -8.39 30.16 8.41
CA LEU A 113 -9.71 30.80 8.41
C LEU A 113 -9.60 32.31 8.26
N ALA A 114 -8.76 32.98 9.05
CA ALA A 114 -8.59 34.43 8.98
C ALA A 114 -8.08 34.91 7.62
N ALA A 115 -7.16 34.15 7.00
CA ALA A 115 -6.68 34.46 5.65
C ALA A 115 -7.77 34.24 4.60
N TYR A 116 -8.57 33.18 4.76
CA TYR A 116 -9.70 32.88 3.90
C TYR A 116 -10.77 33.98 3.96
N GLU A 117 -11.19 34.36 5.17
CA GLU A 117 -12.15 35.45 5.39
C GLU A 117 -11.69 36.73 4.76
N LYS A 118 -10.44 37.15 4.99
CA LYS A 118 -9.86 38.36 4.41
C LYS A 118 -9.89 38.34 2.88
N ALA A 119 -9.53 37.20 2.27
CA ALA A 119 -9.47 37.08 0.82
C ALA A 119 -10.86 37.03 0.19
N PHE A 120 -11.81 36.32 0.83
CA PHE A 120 -13.16 36.13 0.30
C PHE A 120 -14.03 37.40 0.41
N MET A 121 -13.82 38.21 1.45
CA MET A 121 -14.57 39.43 1.69
C MET A 121 -13.97 40.68 0.99
N ALA A 122 -12.88 40.52 0.25
CA ALA A 122 -12.27 41.62 -0.49
C ALA A 122 -13.07 41.97 -1.75
N ASP A 123 -13.19 43.27 -2.08
CA ASP A 123 -13.91 43.76 -3.27
C ASP A 123 -13.23 43.33 -4.60
N SER A 124 -11.96 43.00 -4.54
CA SER A 124 -11.18 42.51 -5.68
C SER A 124 -10.08 41.55 -5.26
N VAL A 125 -9.74 40.63 -6.14
CA VAL A 125 -8.63 39.71 -5.91
C VAL A 125 -7.32 40.44 -6.22
N ALA A 126 -6.42 40.53 -5.26
CA ALA A 126 -5.05 40.98 -5.47
C ALA A 126 -4.36 40.11 -6.53
N ASP A 127 -3.08 40.31 -6.78
CA ASP A 127 -2.33 39.54 -7.78
C ASP A 127 -2.42 38.00 -7.54
N MET A 128 -3.38 37.37 -8.25
CA MET A 128 -3.59 35.91 -8.21
C MET A 128 -2.35 35.12 -8.64
N SER A 129 -1.53 35.68 -9.52
CA SER A 129 -0.31 35.02 -9.99
C SER A 129 0.71 34.93 -8.87
N ALA A 130 0.93 36.00 -8.13
CA ALA A 130 1.82 36.04 -6.99
C ALA A 130 1.31 35.12 -5.83
N ILE A 131 -0.01 35.14 -5.59
CA ILE A 131 -0.64 34.25 -4.58
C ILE A 131 -0.46 32.80 -4.96
N ALA A 132 -0.73 32.42 -6.20
CA ALA A 132 -0.59 31.07 -6.71
C ALA A 132 0.88 30.59 -6.66
N ALA A 133 1.82 31.43 -7.07
CA ALA A 133 3.25 31.12 -7.03
C ALA A 133 3.74 30.86 -5.59
N ASN A 134 3.35 31.73 -4.64
CA ASN A 134 3.66 31.53 -3.23
C ASN A 134 3.03 30.25 -2.65
N HIS A 135 1.75 30.01 -2.95
CA HIS A 135 1.05 28.80 -2.55
C HIS A 135 1.77 27.56 -3.08
N GLN A 136 2.10 27.52 -4.38
CA GLN A 136 2.80 26.38 -5.00
C GLN A 136 4.17 26.13 -4.37
N ALA A 137 4.95 27.19 -4.10
CA ALA A 137 6.26 27.06 -3.47
C ALA A 137 6.17 26.49 -2.04
N LEU A 138 5.18 26.95 -1.25
CA LEU A 138 4.98 26.47 0.11
C LEU A 138 4.39 25.05 0.14
N MET A 139 3.48 24.75 -0.78
CA MET A 139 2.91 23.39 -0.92
C MET A 139 3.98 22.39 -1.36
N GLY A 140 4.90 22.77 -2.25
CA GLY A 140 6.04 21.91 -2.61
C GLY A 140 6.87 21.49 -1.41
N LYS A 141 7.24 22.46 -0.55
CA LYS A 141 7.97 22.19 0.70
C LYS A 141 7.15 21.32 1.69
N ALA A 142 5.85 21.55 1.77
CA ALA A 142 4.98 20.73 2.60
C ALA A 142 4.91 19.29 2.08
N GLN A 143 4.81 19.12 0.77
CA GLN A 143 4.77 17.81 0.11
C GLN A 143 6.06 17.01 0.34
N GLU A 144 7.23 17.63 0.23
CA GLU A 144 8.50 16.99 0.56
C GLU A 144 8.54 16.48 2.01
N ARG A 145 8.07 17.29 2.96
CA ARG A 145 7.97 16.88 4.37
C ARG A 145 6.99 15.73 4.58
N MET A 146 5.85 15.77 3.88
CA MET A 146 4.85 14.70 3.95
C MET A 146 5.39 13.39 3.38
N MET A 147 6.12 13.44 2.26
CA MET A 147 6.78 12.25 1.69
C MET A 147 7.82 11.68 2.66
N ALA A 148 8.70 12.52 3.20
CA ALA A 148 9.69 12.08 4.18
C ALA A 148 9.05 11.47 5.45
N ALA A 149 7.93 12.03 5.92
CA ALA A 149 7.19 11.48 7.04
C ALA A 149 6.56 10.12 6.72
N ARG A 150 5.95 9.98 5.52
CA ARG A 150 5.42 8.69 5.05
C ARG A 150 6.49 7.62 4.98
N ASP A 151 7.64 7.94 4.39
CA ASP A 151 8.78 7.02 4.30
C ASP A 151 9.28 6.61 5.68
N SER A 152 9.34 7.56 6.63
CA SER A 152 9.73 7.28 8.00
C SER A 152 8.73 6.36 8.71
N ILE A 153 7.43 6.59 8.51
CA ILE A 153 6.38 5.74 9.08
C ILE A 153 6.45 4.33 8.47
N ALA A 154 6.54 4.24 7.14
CA ALA A 154 6.63 2.95 6.44
C ALA A 154 7.84 2.13 6.90
N ARG A 155 9.03 2.77 7.04
CA ARG A 155 10.23 2.11 7.58
C ARG A 155 10.05 1.64 9.02
N ALA A 156 9.42 2.46 9.86
CA ALA A 156 9.15 2.10 11.25
C ALA A 156 8.17 0.92 11.37
N GLU A 157 7.15 0.87 10.51
CA GLU A 157 6.21 -0.25 10.44
C GLU A 157 6.89 -1.54 9.93
N GLU A 158 7.72 -1.43 8.91
CA GLU A 158 8.50 -2.53 8.37
C GLU A 158 9.46 -3.10 9.43
N GLU A 159 10.19 -2.21 10.13
CA GLU A 159 11.07 -2.60 11.22
C GLU A 159 10.32 -3.24 12.38
N ALA A 160 9.15 -2.71 12.73
CA ALA A 160 8.30 -3.30 13.77
C ALA A 160 7.85 -4.71 13.39
N LYS A 161 7.46 -4.95 12.14
CA LYS A 161 7.08 -6.27 11.62
C LYS A 161 8.29 -7.22 11.62
N LYS A 162 9.46 -6.76 11.16
CA LYS A 162 10.72 -7.52 11.17
C LYS A 162 11.14 -7.93 12.59
N ASN A 163 10.84 -7.08 13.58
CA ASN A 163 11.14 -7.31 14.98
C ASN A 163 10.01 -8.04 15.75
N SER A 164 8.93 -8.43 15.10
CA SER A 164 7.85 -9.19 15.74
C SER A 164 8.36 -10.53 16.30
N PRO A 165 7.73 -11.08 17.35
CA PRO A 165 8.13 -12.39 17.90
C PRO A 165 8.11 -13.50 16.86
N GLU A 166 7.13 -13.49 15.96
CA GLU A 166 6.99 -14.49 14.89
C GLU A 166 8.12 -14.36 13.86
N ALA A 167 8.41 -13.14 13.38
CA ALA A 167 9.50 -12.91 12.44
C ALA A 167 10.86 -13.34 13.01
N LYS A 168 11.15 -12.98 14.27
CA LYS A 168 12.37 -13.42 14.97
C LYS A 168 12.47 -14.93 15.11
N LYS A 169 11.36 -15.58 15.42
CA LYS A 169 11.29 -17.05 15.49
C LYS A 169 11.62 -17.66 14.12
N ASN A 170 10.98 -17.19 13.05
CA ASN A 170 11.18 -17.71 11.70
C ASN A 170 12.63 -17.52 11.22
N VAL A 171 13.24 -16.36 11.49
CA VAL A 171 14.66 -16.11 11.22
C VAL A 171 15.56 -17.11 11.97
N ALA A 172 15.32 -17.31 13.26
CA ALA A 172 16.11 -18.22 14.06
C ALA A 172 15.97 -19.68 13.61
N GLU A 173 14.75 -20.14 13.32
CA GLU A 173 14.47 -21.48 12.80
C GLU A 173 15.11 -21.70 11.43
N GLY A 174 15.01 -20.71 10.53
CA GLY A 174 15.64 -20.76 9.22
C GLY A 174 17.15 -20.86 9.27
N ALA A 175 17.78 -20.01 10.08
CA ALA A 175 19.24 -20.03 10.28
C ALA A 175 19.71 -21.37 10.90
N ALA A 176 18.98 -21.86 11.88
CA ALA A 176 19.27 -23.17 12.49
C ALA A 176 19.13 -24.33 11.48
N TYR A 177 18.10 -24.26 10.62
CA TYR A 177 17.88 -25.23 9.56
C TYR A 177 19.04 -25.26 8.57
N ILE A 178 19.42 -24.09 8.01
CA ILE A 178 20.54 -23.98 7.06
C ILE A 178 21.83 -24.49 7.70
N LYS A 179 22.12 -24.11 8.95
CA LYS A 179 23.28 -24.59 9.70
C LYS A 179 23.29 -26.10 9.86
N LYS A 180 22.14 -26.71 10.18
CA LYS A 180 21.98 -28.15 10.29
C LYS A 180 22.22 -28.84 8.95
N GLN A 181 21.68 -28.32 7.85
CA GLN A 181 21.91 -28.87 6.51
C GLN A 181 23.38 -28.80 6.12
N LYS A 182 24.04 -27.67 6.37
CA LYS A 182 25.49 -27.49 6.10
C LYS A 182 26.36 -28.44 6.92
N ALA A 183 25.99 -28.73 8.16
CA ALA A 183 26.70 -29.65 9.01
C ALA A 183 26.54 -31.13 8.53
N ALA A 184 25.36 -31.46 8.00
CA ALA A 184 25.07 -32.78 7.43
C ALA A 184 25.68 -32.94 6.02
N ASP A 185 25.79 -31.89 5.28
CA ASP A 185 26.35 -31.87 3.91
C ASP A 185 27.32 -30.70 3.71
N PRO A 186 28.63 -30.93 3.85
CA PRO A 186 29.63 -29.89 3.65
C PRO A 186 29.68 -29.28 2.22
N SER A 187 29.03 -29.90 1.23
CA SER A 187 28.98 -29.38 -0.15
C SER A 187 28.07 -28.16 -0.29
N ILE A 188 27.18 -27.90 0.67
CA ILE A 188 26.31 -26.72 0.66
C ILE A 188 27.19 -25.46 0.73
N VAL A 189 26.99 -24.54 -0.18
CA VAL A 189 27.61 -23.21 -0.20
C VAL A 189 26.71 -22.23 0.55
N ILE A 190 27.28 -21.37 1.37
CA ILE A 190 26.57 -20.26 2.03
C ILE A 190 27.24 -18.96 1.60
N GLU A 191 26.47 -18.07 0.98
CA GLU A 191 26.90 -16.76 0.54
C GLU A 191 26.90 -15.74 1.70
N LYS A 192 27.49 -14.56 1.47
CA LYS A 192 27.64 -13.52 2.50
C LYS A 192 26.31 -12.92 2.98
N ASP A 193 25.31 -12.90 2.13
CA ASP A 193 23.95 -12.41 2.40
C ASP A 193 23.04 -13.47 3.04
N GLY A 194 23.57 -14.70 3.23
CA GLY A 194 22.88 -15.81 3.84
C GLY A 194 22.16 -16.74 2.86
N LEU A 195 22.13 -16.44 1.55
CA LEU A 195 21.67 -17.36 0.54
C LEU A 195 22.52 -18.63 0.62
N ALA A 196 21.87 -19.81 0.65
CA ALA A 196 22.62 -21.05 0.62
C ALA A 196 22.09 -21.97 -0.50
N TYR A 197 22.96 -22.80 -1.04
CA TYR A 197 22.54 -23.74 -2.08
C TYR A 197 23.42 -25.01 -2.09
N LYS A 198 22.83 -26.09 -2.56
CA LYS A 198 23.48 -27.36 -2.85
C LYS A 198 23.35 -27.66 -4.33
N VAL A 199 24.47 -27.93 -4.99
CA VAL A 199 24.48 -28.40 -6.38
C VAL A 199 24.23 -29.91 -6.39
N ILE A 200 23.08 -30.35 -6.90
CA ILE A 200 22.77 -31.77 -7.12
C ILE A 200 23.33 -32.21 -8.46
N LYS A 201 23.14 -31.35 -9.47
CA LYS A 201 23.66 -31.56 -10.82
C LYS A 201 24.04 -30.20 -11.43
N GLN A 202 25.26 -30.12 -11.92
CA GLN A 202 25.69 -28.96 -12.70
C GLN A 202 25.23 -29.11 -14.14
N GLY A 203 24.60 -28.07 -14.68
CA GLY A 203 24.26 -28.00 -16.10
C GLY A 203 25.44 -27.60 -16.98
N THR A 204 25.17 -27.35 -18.24
CA THR A 204 26.17 -26.97 -19.25
C THR A 204 25.79 -25.66 -19.96
N GLY A 205 26.78 -25.00 -20.59
CA GLY A 205 26.57 -23.75 -21.30
C GLY A 205 26.64 -22.50 -20.39
N ALA A 206 26.10 -21.39 -20.89
CA ALA A 206 26.07 -20.12 -20.17
C ALA A 206 25.07 -20.16 -19.00
N THR A 207 25.33 -19.36 -17.95
CA THR A 207 24.39 -19.11 -16.86
C THR A 207 23.33 -18.09 -17.28
N ALA A 208 22.19 -18.09 -16.60
CA ALA A 208 21.16 -17.09 -16.80
C ALA A 208 21.68 -15.69 -16.44
N GLY A 209 21.50 -14.73 -17.34
CA GLY A 209 21.77 -13.33 -17.08
C GLY A 209 20.57 -12.63 -16.37
N PRO A 210 20.76 -11.42 -15.85
CA PRO A 210 19.69 -10.71 -15.15
C PRO A 210 18.48 -10.37 -16.03
N ASN A 211 18.66 -10.31 -17.36
CA ASN A 211 17.58 -10.05 -18.30
C ASN A 211 17.02 -11.32 -18.98
N SER A 212 17.59 -12.48 -18.65
CA SER A 212 17.14 -13.77 -19.22
C SER A 212 15.77 -14.17 -18.69
N ARG A 213 15.09 -15.01 -19.43
CA ARG A 213 13.95 -15.80 -18.97
C ARG A 213 14.40 -17.23 -18.76
N VAL A 214 13.98 -17.82 -17.66
CA VAL A 214 14.33 -19.20 -17.32
C VAL A 214 13.08 -20.04 -17.24
N LYS A 215 13.12 -21.22 -17.85
CA LYS A 215 12.10 -22.24 -17.69
C LYS A 215 12.60 -23.26 -16.67
N VAL A 216 11.85 -23.43 -15.59
CA VAL A 216 12.24 -24.27 -14.47
C VAL A 216 11.13 -25.24 -14.08
N LYS A 217 11.53 -26.41 -13.57
CA LYS A 217 10.72 -27.22 -12.70
C LYS A 217 11.14 -26.88 -11.26
N TYR A 218 10.16 -26.67 -10.38
CA TYR A 218 10.47 -26.34 -9.00
C TYR A 218 9.42 -26.86 -8.00
N SER A 219 9.84 -27.06 -6.75
CA SER A 219 9.00 -27.22 -5.58
C SER A 219 9.53 -26.31 -4.46
N GLY A 220 8.66 -25.48 -3.91
CA GLY A 220 8.96 -24.55 -2.82
C GLY A 220 8.34 -25.01 -1.51
N LYS A 221 9.15 -25.08 -0.44
CA LYS A 221 8.74 -25.56 0.89
C LYS A 221 9.22 -24.63 1.99
N LEU A 222 8.45 -24.57 3.06
CA LEU A 222 8.87 -23.96 4.32
C LEU A 222 9.81 -24.92 5.08
N VAL A 223 10.51 -24.39 6.10
CA VAL A 223 11.41 -25.15 6.97
C VAL A 223 10.71 -26.33 7.67
N ASN A 224 9.40 -26.21 7.95
CA ASN A 224 8.57 -27.27 8.53
C ASN A 224 8.16 -28.36 7.53
N GLY A 225 8.53 -28.22 6.25
CA GLY A 225 8.21 -29.16 5.17
C GLY A 225 6.90 -28.88 4.44
N THR A 226 6.12 -27.87 4.83
CA THR A 226 4.89 -27.46 4.13
C THR A 226 5.26 -26.94 2.73
N GLU A 227 4.72 -27.57 1.70
CA GLU A 227 4.83 -27.06 0.33
C GLU A 227 3.84 -25.92 0.12
N PHE A 228 4.35 -24.78 -0.39
CA PHE A 228 3.54 -23.61 -0.65
C PHE A 228 3.34 -23.35 -2.15
N ASP A 229 4.25 -23.88 -2.99
CA ASP A 229 4.14 -23.73 -4.44
C ASP A 229 4.99 -24.77 -5.17
N SER A 230 4.52 -25.23 -6.34
CA SER A 230 5.28 -26.12 -7.21
C SER A 230 4.80 -26.04 -8.65
N ASN A 231 5.70 -26.24 -9.61
CA ASN A 231 5.37 -26.26 -11.03
C ASN A 231 6.41 -27.08 -11.82
N ASP A 232 5.93 -27.88 -12.78
CA ASP A 232 6.80 -28.74 -13.58
C ASP A 232 7.46 -28.02 -14.75
N ALA A 233 7.00 -26.85 -15.17
CA ALA A 233 7.51 -26.12 -16.34
C ALA A 233 7.15 -24.62 -16.36
N ALA A 234 7.38 -23.90 -15.27
CA ALA A 234 7.13 -22.46 -15.19
C ALA A 234 8.26 -21.67 -15.87
N THR A 235 7.90 -20.54 -16.50
CA THR A 235 8.87 -19.61 -17.12
C THR A 235 8.81 -18.25 -16.40
N PHE A 236 9.96 -17.82 -15.87
CA PHE A 236 10.10 -16.55 -15.13
C PHE A 236 11.16 -15.65 -15.75
N PRO A 237 10.96 -14.32 -15.80
CA PRO A 237 12.06 -13.40 -15.98
C PRO A 237 12.93 -13.41 -14.70
N VAL A 238 14.24 -13.49 -14.83
CA VAL A 238 15.19 -13.58 -13.69
C VAL A 238 15.00 -12.42 -12.72
N ARG A 239 14.70 -11.21 -13.22
CA ARG A 239 14.39 -10.03 -12.36
C ARG A 239 12.97 -10.00 -11.79
N GLY A 240 12.11 -10.92 -12.18
CA GLY A 240 10.70 -10.93 -11.80
C GLY A 240 10.37 -11.83 -10.61
N VAL A 241 11.36 -12.43 -9.99
CA VAL A 241 11.23 -13.34 -8.84
C VAL A 241 11.87 -12.73 -7.59
N ILE A 242 11.67 -13.36 -6.42
CA ILE A 242 12.29 -12.91 -5.17
C ILE A 242 13.83 -12.86 -5.28
N PRO A 243 14.49 -11.90 -4.58
CA PRO A 243 15.92 -11.64 -4.75
C PRO A 243 16.81 -12.87 -4.65
N GLY A 244 16.62 -13.70 -3.63
CA GLY A 244 17.44 -14.90 -3.46
C GLY A 244 17.23 -15.96 -4.54
N PHE A 245 16.02 -16.07 -5.10
CA PHE A 245 15.76 -16.97 -6.23
C PHE A 245 16.41 -16.44 -7.51
N SER A 246 16.31 -15.12 -7.75
CA SER A 246 17.00 -14.45 -8.87
C SER A 246 18.52 -14.65 -8.81
N GLU A 247 19.12 -14.49 -7.64
CA GLU A 247 20.56 -14.69 -7.45
C GLU A 247 20.97 -16.15 -7.71
N ALA A 248 20.20 -17.10 -7.17
CA ALA A 248 20.49 -18.52 -7.39
C ALA A 248 20.38 -18.91 -8.88
N LEU A 249 19.34 -18.43 -9.58
CA LEU A 249 19.16 -18.72 -11.01
C LEU A 249 20.36 -18.21 -11.85
N GLN A 250 20.97 -17.08 -11.48
CA GLN A 250 22.14 -16.54 -12.17
C GLN A 250 23.41 -17.38 -11.95
N LYS A 251 23.40 -18.32 -11.01
CA LYS A 251 24.47 -19.30 -10.78
C LYS A 251 24.22 -20.63 -11.52
N MET A 252 23.02 -20.80 -12.10
CA MET A 252 22.58 -22.05 -12.71
C MET A 252 22.71 -22.00 -14.25
N ASN A 253 23.16 -23.13 -14.83
CA ASN A 253 23.18 -23.35 -16.27
C ASN A 253 21.95 -24.17 -16.68
N LYS A 254 21.65 -24.23 -17.97
CA LYS A 254 20.63 -25.16 -18.50
C LYS A 254 20.97 -26.61 -18.12
N GLY A 255 19.98 -27.33 -17.55
CA GLY A 255 20.11 -28.69 -17.06
C GLY A 255 20.70 -28.78 -15.64
N SER A 256 20.91 -27.66 -14.95
CA SER A 256 21.29 -27.65 -13.54
C SER A 256 20.11 -28.04 -12.66
N HIS A 257 20.43 -28.72 -11.56
CA HIS A 257 19.49 -29.07 -10.48
C HIS A 257 20.11 -28.66 -9.13
N TYR A 258 19.47 -27.74 -8.43
CA TYR A 258 19.94 -27.20 -7.16
C TYR A 258 18.86 -27.31 -6.10
N ILE A 259 19.29 -27.45 -4.85
CA ILE A 259 18.47 -27.15 -3.67
C ILE A 259 18.92 -25.80 -3.14
N ILE A 260 18.00 -24.86 -3.03
CA ILE A 260 18.28 -23.46 -2.68
C ILE A 260 17.58 -23.16 -1.37
N TYR A 261 18.29 -22.54 -0.43
CA TYR A 261 17.78 -22.09 0.87
C TYR A 261 17.82 -20.57 0.89
N ILE A 262 16.67 -19.93 0.89
CA ILE A 262 16.51 -18.47 0.76
C ILE A 262 16.05 -17.90 2.09
N PRO A 263 16.88 -17.15 2.82
CA PRO A 263 16.47 -16.46 4.04
C PRO A 263 15.33 -15.46 3.78
N GLY A 264 14.50 -15.19 4.78
CA GLY A 264 13.35 -14.31 4.65
C GLY A 264 13.65 -12.93 4.12
N ASP A 265 14.81 -12.35 4.44
CA ASP A 265 15.27 -11.04 3.90
C ASP A 265 15.47 -11.06 2.37
N LEU A 266 15.78 -12.21 1.79
CA LEU A 266 15.94 -12.42 0.33
C LEU A 266 14.68 -13.05 -0.31
N ALA A 267 13.61 -13.23 0.48
CA ALA A 267 12.34 -13.81 0.07
C ALA A 267 11.20 -12.77 0.16
N TYR A 268 10.19 -13.04 0.98
CA TYR A 268 9.01 -12.17 1.12
C TYR A 268 9.12 -11.17 2.29
N GLY A 269 10.25 -11.14 2.98
CA GLY A 269 10.55 -10.16 4.01
C GLY A 269 9.58 -10.19 5.21
N PRO A 270 9.45 -9.05 5.91
CA PRO A 270 8.67 -8.96 7.14
C PRO A 270 7.15 -9.01 6.93
N ASN A 271 6.68 -8.95 5.70
CA ASN A 271 5.25 -9.03 5.40
C ASN A 271 4.77 -10.47 5.15
N GLY A 272 5.64 -11.37 4.68
CA GLY A 272 5.19 -12.66 4.15
C GLY A 272 4.29 -12.50 2.93
N THR A 273 3.41 -13.47 2.68
CA THR A 273 2.39 -13.37 1.63
C THR A 273 1.03 -12.93 2.19
N PRO A 274 0.20 -12.21 1.40
CA PRO A 274 -1.10 -11.70 1.87
C PRO A 274 -2.10 -12.78 2.29
N ASP A 275 -2.00 -13.97 1.71
CA ASP A 275 -2.82 -15.15 2.02
C ASP A 275 -2.31 -15.93 3.25
N GLY A 276 -1.16 -15.54 3.80
CA GLY A 276 -0.55 -16.19 4.96
C GLY A 276 0.12 -17.54 4.66
N SER A 277 0.22 -17.94 3.40
CA SER A 277 0.89 -19.20 3.01
C SER A 277 2.39 -19.19 3.33
N ILE A 278 3.01 -18.00 3.28
CA ILE A 278 4.41 -17.78 3.69
C ILE A 278 4.42 -16.76 4.83
N PRO A 279 4.80 -17.20 6.05
CA PRO A 279 4.87 -16.33 7.22
C PRO A 279 5.95 -15.24 7.11
N PRO A 280 5.85 -14.16 7.95
CA PRO A 280 6.87 -13.12 8.03
C PRO A 280 8.27 -13.68 8.24
N MET A 281 9.24 -13.21 7.45
CA MET A 281 10.67 -13.59 7.54
C MET A 281 10.94 -15.08 7.42
N ALA A 282 10.03 -15.87 6.83
CA ALA A 282 10.22 -17.31 6.66
C ALA A 282 11.35 -17.60 5.67
N THR A 283 12.19 -18.57 6.04
CA THR A 283 13.19 -19.15 5.12
C THR A 283 12.51 -20.14 4.19
N LEU A 284 12.78 -20.00 2.89
CA LEU A 284 12.23 -20.84 1.85
C LEU A 284 13.25 -21.87 1.35
N ILE A 285 12.77 -23.05 1.02
CA ILE A 285 13.57 -24.12 0.45
C ILE A 285 13.01 -24.44 -0.92
N PHE A 286 13.81 -24.28 -1.94
CA PHE A 286 13.43 -24.63 -3.30
C PHE A 286 14.28 -25.77 -3.83
N ASP A 287 13.63 -26.75 -4.42
CA ASP A 287 14.22 -27.76 -5.28
C ASP A 287 13.97 -27.30 -6.72
N VAL A 288 15.04 -26.98 -7.48
CA VAL A 288 14.94 -26.29 -8.79
C VAL A 288 15.76 -27.00 -9.84
N GLU A 289 15.11 -27.37 -10.95
CA GLU A 289 15.76 -27.85 -12.17
C GLU A 289 15.56 -26.82 -13.30
N VAL A 290 16.66 -26.36 -13.90
CA VAL A 290 16.61 -25.42 -15.05
C VAL A 290 16.44 -26.21 -16.34
N LEU A 291 15.26 -26.12 -16.93
CA LEU A 291 14.89 -26.81 -18.16
C LEU A 291 15.41 -26.07 -19.41
N ASP A 292 15.31 -24.73 -19.40
CA ASP A 292 15.76 -23.89 -20.51
C ASP A 292 16.10 -22.46 -20.04
N ILE A 293 16.96 -21.79 -20.81
CA ILE A 293 17.36 -20.39 -20.58
C ILE A 293 17.21 -19.67 -21.91
N GLU A 294 16.38 -18.64 -21.95
CA GLU A 294 16.21 -17.74 -23.07
C GLU A 294 16.91 -16.42 -22.74
N ASP A 295 17.87 -16.02 -23.57
CA ASP A 295 18.49 -14.71 -23.41
C ASP A 295 17.46 -13.62 -23.66
N GLY A 296 17.26 -12.75 -22.68
CA GLY A 296 16.41 -11.60 -22.86
C GLY A 296 16.97 -10.70 -23.96
N ALA A 297 16.21 -10.50 -25.02
CA ALA A 297 16.55 -9.52 -26.03
C ALA A 297 16.84 -8.18 -25.33
N ALA A 298 18.00 -7.59 -25.58
CA ALA A 298 18.31 -6.23 -25.15
C ALA A 298 17.13 -5.35 -25.57
N ALA A 299 16.56 -4.57 -24.62
CA ALA A 299 15.50 -3.63 -24.94
C ALA A 299 15.92 -2.83 -26.19
N PRO A 300 15.03 -2.66 -27.19
CA PRO A 300 15.40 -1.95 -28.41
C PRO A 300 15.90 -0.57 -28.00
N THR A 301 17.18 -0.30 -28.26
CA THR A 301 17.74 1.04 -28.12
C THR A 301 16.98 1.91 -29.11
N VAL A 302 16.07 2.74 -28.60
CA VAL A 302 15.45 3.79 -29.39
C VAL A 302 16.58 4.74 -29.78
N LYS A 303 17.07 4.59 -31.02
CA LYS A 303 17.93 5.60 -31.63
C LYS A 303 17.08 6.85 -31.79
N VAL A 304 17.24 7.81 -30.88
CA VAL A 304 16.73 9.16 -31.08
C VAL A 304 17.63 9.77 -32.16
N GLU A 305 17.17 9.77 -33.41
CA GLU A 305 17.78 10.59 -34.43
C GLU A 305 17.51 12.06 -34.12
N PRO A 306 18.52 12.94 -34.11
CA PRO A 306 18.31 14.35 -33.91
C PRO A 306 17.54 14.90 -35.12
N GLN A 307 16.30 15.34 -34.89
CA GLN A 307 15.53 16.10 -35.88
C GLN A 307 16.25 17.44 -36.11
N THR A 308 16.91 17.55 -37.25
CA THR A 308 17.43 18.83 -37.77
C THR A 308 16.23 19.72 -38.10
N ALA A 309 16.03 20.76 -37.27
CA ALA A 309 15.08 21.82 -37.55
C ALA A 309 15.53 22.57 -38.82
N THR A 310 14.82 22.36 -39.92
CA THR A 310 14.99 23.20 -41.13
C THR A 310 14.28 24.51 -40.93
N VAL A 311 15.04 25.56 -40.62
CA VAL A 311 14.57 26.92 -40.66
C VAL A 311 14.32 27.27 -42.10
N ARG A 312 13.07 27.50 -42.50
CA ARG A 312 12.74 28.15 -43.80
C ARG A 312 12.70 29.66 -43.55
N ASN A 313 13.53 30.37 -44.35
CA ASN A 313 13.47 31.81 -44.54
C ASN A 313 12.13 32.23 -45.17
#